data_c127e3d4d12c7f9793b87e2281c34ca2
#
_entry.id   c127e3d4d12c7f9793b87e2281c34ca2
#
_cell.length_a   1.000
_cell.length_b   1.000
_cell.length_c   1.000
_cell.angle_alpha   90.00
_cell.angle_beta   90.00
_cell.angle_gamma   90.00
#
_symmetry.space_group_name_H-M   'P 1'
#
loop_
_entity.id
_entity.type
_entity.pdbx_description
1 polymer ?
#
loop_
_entity_poly.entity_id
_entity_poly.type
_entity_poly.pdbx_seq_one_letter_code
_entity_poly.pdbx_strand_id
1 'polypeptide(L)'
;MTILLIVAGILLSSVPVVLAYIRFRNLKDEAAYKDLMTKAMIVGLLSCPAGFLLSGVFAIIERVFHINEMGLLGAAYHKIILLALAEEIVKTFLFIRFTKKHSYPYSWLDLIAIGTTVTIGFEIGESMVMLGSEPIVMLLRGISAMHMCFGFVIAWGYGKYQKTGKILPFVLCFLLSWLWHGLYDFGLSEELLALNDNFAALSISLAVIAFAYMIYIFIFIPKAAKKEVYTTPIIR
;
A
#
# COMPACT_ATOMS: atom_id res chain seq x y z
N MET A 1 -29.07 -11.65 4.09
CA MET A 1 -28.54 -10.90 2.94
C MET A 1 -27.22 -10.19 3.27
N THR A 2 -27.09 -9.49 4.40
CA THR A 2 -25.91 -8.73 4.80
C THR A 2 -24.62 -9.58 4.96
N ILE A 3 -24.68 -10.72 5.61
CA ILE A 3 -23.51 -11.60 5.83
C ILE A 3 -22.95 -12.12 4.48
N LEU A 4 -23.81 -12.50 3.55
CA LEU A 4 -23.37 -12.98 2.25
C LEU A 4 -22.68 -11.88 1.43
N LEU A 5 -23.15 -10.65 1.51
CA LEU A 5 -22.52 -9.49 0.84
C LEU A 5 -21.16 -9.15 1.48
N ILE A 6 -21.05 -9.24 2.80
CA ILE A 6 -19.77 -9.05 3.51
C ILE A 6 -18.76 -10.12 3.07
N VAL A 7 -19.15 -11.39 3.10
CA VAL A 7 -18.28 -12.50 2.69
C VAL A 7 -17.88 -12.37 1.21
N ALA A 8 -18.82 -12.00 0.34
CA ALA A 8 -18.52 -11.75 -1.07
C ALA A 8 -17.56 -10.57 -1.26
N GLY A 9 -17.76 -9.48 -0.52
CA GLY A 9 -16.85 -8.33 -0.53
C GLY A 9 -15.42 -8.70 -0.11
N ILE A 10 -15.26 -9.46 0.97
CA ILE A 10 -13.96 -9.95 1.44
C ILE A 10 -13.30 -10.84 0.39
N LEU A 11 -14.03 -11.80 -0.17
CA LEU A 11 -13.48 -12.70 -1.19
C LEU A 11 -13.06 -11.91 -2.44
N LEU A 12 -13.90 -11.00 -2.92
CA LEU A 12 -13.60 -10.19 -4.09
C LEU A 12 -12.43 -9.23 -3.84
N SER A 13 -12.31 -8.66 -2.65
CA SER A 13 -11.21 -7.77 -2.29
C SER A 13 -9.89 -8.54 -2.12
N SER A 14 -9.92 -9.75 -1.60
CA SER A 14 -8.73 -10.53 -1.30
C SER A 14 -8.17 -11.25 -2.55
N VAL A 15 -9.00 -11.63 -3.50
CA VAL A 15 -8.57 -12.44 -4.66
C VAL A 15 -7.48 -11.77 -5.49
N PRO A 16 -7.56 -10.49 -5.90
CA PRO A 16 -6.51 -9.85 -6.70
C PRO A 16 -5.17 -9.81 -5.97
N VAL A 17 -5.18 -9.45 -4.68
CA VAL A 17 -3.95 -9.33 -3.87
C VAL A 17 -3.33 -10.69 -3.57
N VAL A 18 -4.14 -11.72 -3.32
CA VAL A 18 -3.64 -13.10 -3.13
C VAL A 18 -3.04 -13.65 -4.43
N LEU A 19 -3.68 -13.42 -5.57
CA LEU A 19 -3.13 -13.81 -6.87
C LEU A 19 -1.81 -13.09 -7.17
N ALA A 20 -1.71 -11.79 -6.86
CA ALA A 20 -0.48 -11.04 -7.00
C ALA A 20 0.63 -11.60 -6.10
N TYR A 21 0.31 -11.90 -4.83
CA TYR A 21 1.25 -12.54 -3.91
C TYR A 21 1.76 -13.88 -4.44
N ILE A 22 0.86 -14.78 -4.84
CA ILE A 22 1.23 -16.09 -5.39
C ILE A 22 2.15 -15.92 -6.61
N ARG A 23 1.81 -14.97 -7.48
CA ARG A 23 2.59 -14.69 -8.68
C ARG A 23 3.99 -14.17 -8.35
N PHE A 24 4.11 -13.24 -7.40
CA PHE A 24 5.40 -12.67 -7.00
C PHE A 24 6.25 -13.66 -6.23
N ARG A 25 5.65 -14.46 -5.34
CA ARG A 25 6.33 -15.53 -4.63
C ARG A 25 6.94 -16.58 -5.56
N ASN A 26 6.34 -16.78 -6.73
CA ASN A 26 6.79 -17.76 -7.72
C ASN A 26 7.64 -17.16 -8.86
N LEU A 27 8.19 -15.93 -8.69
CA LEU A 27 9.10 -15.36 -9.69
C LEU A 27 10.41 -16.13 -9.78
N LYS A 28 10.89 -16.68 -8.67
CA LYS A 28 12.08 -17.54 -8.58
C LYS A 28 11.69 -18.86 -7.91
N ASP A 29 12.29 -19.96 -8.38
CA ASP A 29 12.00 -21.29 -7.80
C ASP A 29 12.90 -21.64 -6.61
N GLU A 30 13.58 -20.67 -6.05
CA GLU A 30 14.43 -20.81 -4.87
C GLU A 30 13.60 -20.87 -3.60
N ALA A 31 13.80 -21.86 -2.75
CA ALA A 31 13.12 -21.99 -1.47
C ALA A 31 13.38 -20.76 -0.56
N ALA A 32 14.60 -20.23 -0.59
CA ALA A 32 14.98 -19.03 0.15
C ALA A 32 14.20 -17.79 -0.31
N TYR A 33 13.96 -17.64 -1.61
CA TYR A 33 13.15 -16.54 -2.14
C TYR A 33 11.69 -16.67 -1.74
N LYS A 34 11.12 -17.88 -1.84
CA LYS A 34 9.72 -18.15 -1.44
C LYS A 34 9.48 -17.90 0.05
N ASP A 35 10.45 -18.27 0.90
CA ASP A 35 10.43 -17.99 2.33
C ASP A 35 10.52 -16.49 2.62
N LEU A 36 11.41 -15.78 1.92
CA LEU A 36 11.56 -14.34 2.01
C LEU A 36 10.25 -13.61 1.67
N MET A 37 9.58 -13.99 0.58
CA MET A 37 8.30 -13.41 0.16
C MET A 37 7.19 -13.68 1.18
N THR A 38 7.18 -14.87 1.79
CA THR A 38 6.23 -15.20 2.86
C THR A 38 6.46 -14.34 4.10
N LYS A 39 7.72 -14.16 4.50
CA LYS A 39 8.09 -13.26 5.62
C LYS A 39 7.75 -11.81 5.32
N ALA A 40 7.94 -11.34 4.08
CA ALA A 40 7.56 -9.99 3.66
C ALA A 40 6.04 -9.75 3.81
N MET A 41 5.22 -10.73 3.44
CA MET A 41 3.77 -10.66 3.61
C MET A 41 3.37 -10.61 5.09
N ILE A 42 4.02 -11.41 5.94
CA ILE A 42 3.78 -11.37 7.40
C ILE A 42 4.17 -10.01 7.98
N VAL A 43 5.30 -9.44 7.55
CA VAL A 43 5.71 -8.09 7.97
C VAL A 43 4.67 -7.05 7.56
N GLY A 44 4.10 -7.18 6.37
CA GLY A 44 3.01 -6.35 5.91
C GLY A 44 1.77 -6.45 6.79
N LEU A 45 1.34 -7.67 7.10
CA LEU A 45 0.21 -7.93 7.99
C LEU A 45 0.43 -7.28 9.38
N LEU A 46 1.63 -7.41 9.93
CA LEU A 46 2.00 -6.80 11.21
C LEU A 46 2.17 -5.28 11.13
N SER A 47 2.33 -4.71 9.95
CA SER A 47 2.41 -3.25 9.76
C SER A 47 1.05 -2.56 9.98
N CYS A 48 -0.06 -3.26 9.80
CA CYS A 48 -1.39 -2.71 10.00
C CYS A 48 -1.61 -2.23 11.45
N PRO A 49 -1.47 -3.05 12.51
CA PRO A 49 -1.60 -2.56 13.88
C PRO A 49 -0.55 -1.49 14.24
N ALA A 50 0.66 -1.54 13.67
CA ALA A 50 1.65 -0.50 13.89
C ALA A 50 1.26 0.84 13.25
N GLY A 51 0.60 0.81 12.09
CA GLY A 51 -0.03 1.99 11.46
C GLY A 51 -1.07 2.62 12.38
N PHE A 52 -1.97 1.84 12.95
CA PHE A 52 -2.97 2.33 13.90
C PHE A 52 -2.35 2.96 15.16
N LEU A 53 -1.26 2.40 15.67
CA LEU A 53 -0.56 3.00 16.82
C LEU A 53 0.02 4.36 16.46
N LEU A 54 0.63 4.52 15.30
CA LEU A 54 1.15 5.80 14.85
C LEU A 54 0.02 6.81 14.55
N SER A 55 -1.08 6.36 13.95
CA SER A 55 -2.28 7.18 13.76
C SER A 55 -2.83 7.67 15.10
N GLY A 56 -2.78 6.85 16.15
CA GLY A 56 -3.16 7.26 17.50
C GLY A 56 -2.31 8.42 18.04
N VAL A 57 -1.00 8.46 17.73
CA VAL A 57 -0.14 9.61 18.08
C VAL A 57 -0.58 10.88 17.35
N PHE A 58 -0.87 10.79 16.05
CA PHE A 58 -1.37 11.94 15.28
C PHE A 58 -2.77 12.39 15.74
N ALA A 59 -3.62 11.48 16.21
CA ALA A 59 -4.92 11.79 16.80
C ALA A 59 -4.79 12.59 18.10
N ILE A 60 -3.73 12.40 18.88
CA ILE A 60 -3.45 13.25 20.05
C ILE A 60 -3.19 14.68 19.60
N ILE A 61 -2.38 14.88 18.56
CA ILE A 61 -2.10 16.20 17.98
C ILE A 61 -3.40 16.86 17.47
N GLU A 62 -4.22 16.10 16.74
CA GLU A 62 -5.51 16.55 16.24
C GLU A 62 -6.40 17.09 17.36
N ARG A 63 -6.48 16.37 18.49
CA ARG A 63 -7.28 16.76 19.66
C ARG A 63 -6.70 17.96 20.39
N VAL A 64 -5.39 17.99 20.65
CA VAL A 64 -4.71 19.07 21.39
C VAL A 64 -4.86 20.42 20.67
N PHE A 65 -4.83 20.39 19.34
CA PHE A 65 -4.94 21.61 18.53
C PHE A 65 -6.36 21.86 17.99
N HIS A 66 -7.36 21.08 18.42
CA HIS A 66 -8.76 21.17 17.97
C HIS A 66 -8.91 21.14 16.44
N ILE A 67 -8.03 20.40 15.73
CA ILE A 67 -8.02 20.36 14.27
C ILE A 67 -9.29 19.69 13.73
N ASN A 68 -9.83 18.69 14.45
CA ASN A 68 -11.08 18.03 14.11
C ASN A 68 -12.30 18.97 14.04
N GLU A 69 -12.24 20.15 14.67
CA GLU A 69 -13.30 21.16 14.67
C GLU A 69 -13.19 22.12 13.46
N MET A 70 -12.14 21.98 12.64
CA MET A 70 -11.86 22.88 11.51
C MET A 70 -12.58 22.48 10.21
N GLY A 71 -13.66 21.69 10.29
CA GLY A 71 -14.45 21.27 9.11
C GLY A 71 -13.58 20.59 8.05
N LEU A 72 -13.60 21.13 6.83
CA LEU A 72 -12.87 20.53 5.70
C LEU A 72 -11.35 20.41 5.93
N LEU A 73 -10.75 21.37 6.63
CA LEU A 73 -9.32 21.32 6.97
C LEU A 73 -9.03 20.20 7.99
N GLY A 74 -9.94 20.01 8.95
CA GLY A 74 -9.89 18.88 9.89
C GLY A 74 -9.98 17.54 9.17
N ALA A 75 -10.93 17.39 8.25
CA ALA A 75 -11.08 16.20 7.44
C ALA A 75 -9.83 15.92 6.58
N ALA A 76 -9.24 16.94 5.96
CA ALA A 76 -8.00 16.81 5.21
C ALA A 76 -6.84 16.36 6.11
N TYR A 77 -6.69 16.97 7.29
CA TYR A 77 -5.68 16.50 8.25
C TYR A 77 -5.92 15.05 8.66
N HIS A 78 -7.14 14.70 9.02
CA HIS A 78 -7.50 13.34 9.45
C HIS A 78 -7.15 12.29 8.36
N LYS A 79 -7.57 12.53 7.12
CA LYS A 79 -7.37 11.56 6.03
C LYS A 79 -5.94 11.54 5.49
N ILE A 80 -5.34 12.71 5.28
CA ILE A 80 -4.02 12.81 4.61
C ILE A 80 -2.88 12.63 5.60
N ILE A 81 -2.96 13.27 6.80
CA ILE A 81 -1.86 13.23 7.78
C ILE A 81 -2.06 12.08 8.77
N LEU A 82 -3.21 12.02 9.43
CA LEU A 82 -3.41 11.07 10.52
C LEU A 82 -3.45 9.62 10.02
N LEU A 83 -4.20 9.33 8.97
CA LEU A 83 -4.33 7.99 8.43
C LEU A 83 -3.24 7.68 7.39
N ALA A 84 -3.32 8.29 6.22
CA ALA A 84 -2.47 7.91 5.08
C ALA A 84 -0.97 8.08 5.35
N LEU A 85 -0.53 9.20 5.97
CA LEU A 85 0.89 9.40 6.28
C LEU A 85 1.40 8.38 7.30
N ALA A 86 0.63 8.12 8.36
CA ALA A 86 1.02 7.15 9.37
C ALA A 86 1.23 5.75 8.77
N GLU A 87 0.31 5.33 7.92
CA GLU A 87 0.38 4.04 7.26
C GLU A 87 1.56 3.93 6.29
N GLU A 88 1.76 4.95 5.43
CA GLU A 88 2.86 4.93 4.48
C GLU A 88 4.23 4.99 5.17
N ILE A 89 4.37 5.72 6.28
CA ILE A 89 5.60 5.72 7.10
C ILE A 89 5.88 4.31 7.63
N VAL A 90 4.90 3.67 8.25
CA VAL A 90 5.10 2.36 8.89
C VAL A 90 5.40 1.29 7.85
N LYS A 91 4.63 1.22 6.75
CA LYS A 91 4.86 0.28 5.65
C LYS A 91 6.26 0.44 5.07
N THR A 92 6.66 1.68 4.78
CA THR A 92 7.97 2.01 4.22
C THR A 92 9.10 1.67 5.19
N PHE A 93 8.97 2.04 6.46
CA PHE A 93 9.98 1.75 7.48
C PHE A 93 10.18 0.24 7.64
N LEU A 94 9.11 -0.53 7.75
CA LEU A 94 9.19 -1.98 7.93
C LEU A 94 9.73 -2.67 6.67
N PHE A 95 9.36 -2.23 5.48
CA PHE A 95 9.96 -2.70 4.22
C PHE A 95 11.48 -2.49 4.19
N ILE A 96 11.95 -1.27 4.49
CA ILE A 96 13.39 -0.97 4.50
C ILE A 96 14.11 -1.78 5.58
N ARG A 97 13.55 -1.85 6.79
CA ARG A 97 14.14 -2.64 7.88
C ARG A 97 14.18 -4.12 7.53
N PHE A 98 13.14 -4.64 6.91
CA PHE A 98 13.07 -6.02 6.45
C PHE A 98 14.18 -6.33 5.44
N THR A 99 14.33 -5.51 4.40
CA THR A 99 15.34 -5.71 3.36
C THR A 99 16.76 -5.60 3.90
N LYS A 100 17.01 -4.71 4.87
CA LYS A 100 18.32 -4.59 5.54
C LYS A 100 18.65 -5.74 6.48
N LYS A 101 17.64 -6.37 7.08
CA LYS A 101 17.84 -7.46 8.05
C LYS A 101 18.18 -8.78 7.38
N HIS A 102 17.69 -9.02 6.19
CA HIS A 102 17.86 -10.30 5.49
C HIS A 102 19.03 -10.21 4.51
N SER A 103 20.02 -11.08 4.68
CA SER A 103 21.22 -11.16 3.82
C SER A 103 20.89 -11.91 2.51
N TYR A 104 19.99 -11.36 1.71
CA TYR A 104 19.65 -11.88 0.39
C TYR A 104 20.25 -10.95 -0.69
N PRO A 105 20.86 -11.47 -1.77
CA PRO A 105 21.39 -10.64 -2.84
C PRO A 105 20.25 -10.07 -3.70
N TYR A 106 19.65 -8.98 -3.24
CA TYR A 106 18.50 -8.36 -3.90
C TYR A 106 18.88 -7.75 -5.24
N SER A 107 18.15 -8.10 -6.26
CA SER A 107 18.04 -7.29 -7.47
C SER A 107 17.04 -6.14 -7.27
N TRP A 108 17.03 -5.19 -8.17
CA TRP A 108 16.03 -4.13 -8.18
C TRP A 108 14.59 -4.66 -8.23
N LEU A 109 14.36 -5.71 -9.03
CA LEU A 109 13.04 -6.35 -9.12
C LEU A 109 12.65 -7.13 -7.86
N ASP A 110 13.61 -7.71 -7.15
CA ASP A 110 13.35 -8.34 -5.86
C ASP A 110 12.84 -7.30 -4.85
N LEU A 111 13.46 -6.11 -4.82
CA LEU A 111 13.01 -5.03 -3.94
C LEU A 111 11.58 -4.58 -4.28
N ILE A 112 11.26 -4.44 -5.57
CA ILE A 112 9.91 -4.10 -6.01
C ILE A 112 8.92 -5.20 -5.59
N ALA A 113 9.22 -6.47 -5.86
CA ALA A 113 8.35 -7.58 -5.50
C ALA A 113 8.12 -7.67 -3.98
N ILE A 114 9.18 -7.47 -3.18
CA ILE A 114 9.12 -7.50 -1.71
C ILE A 114 8.30 -6.32 -1.19
N GLY A 115 8.57 -5.08 -1.64
CA GLY A 115 7.83 -3.92 -1.18
C GLY A 115 6.34 -4.00 -1.55
N THR A 116 6.04 -4.47 -2.75
CA THR A 116 4.66 -4.76 -3.17
C THR A 116 4.03 -5.84 -2.28
N THR A 117 4.77 -6.88 -1.91
CA THR A 117 4.26 -7.97 -1.04
C THR A 117 4.03 -7.49 0.39
N VAL A 118 4.87 -6.62 0.93
CA VAL A 118 4.63 -5.98 2.24
C VAL A 118 3.30 -5.22 2.23
N THR A 119 3.03 -4.45 1.19
CA THR A 119 1.77 -3.70 1.11
C THR A 119 0.55 -4.57 0.82
N ILE A 120 0.71 -5.71 0.13
CA ILE A 120 -0.34 -6.74 0.04
C ILE A 120 -0.69 -7.29 1.43
N GLY A 121 0.31 -7.57 2.25
CA GLY A 121 0.08 -8.01 3.64
C GLY A 121 -0.67 -6.97 4.47
N PHE A 122 -0.31 -5.69 4.32
CA PHE A 122 -1.02 -4.58 4.95
C PHE A 122 -2.50 -4.53 4.51
N GLU A 123 -2.77 -4.58 3.22
CA GLU A 123 -4.11 -4.58 2.62
C GLU A 123 -5.00 -5.68 3.21
N ILE A 124 -4.44 -6.89 3.37
CA ILE A 124 -5.15 -8.01 4.01
C ILE A 124 -5.45 -7.69 5.48
N GLY A 125 -4.47 -7.17 6.22
CA GLY A 125 -4.65 -6.79 7.63
C GLY A 125 -5.70 -5.71 7.81
N GLU A 126 -5.68 -4.68 6.99
CA GLU A 126 -6.66 -3.60 7.02
C GLU A 126 -8.06 -4.09 6.63
N SER A 127 -8.19 -4.94 5.61
CA SER A 127 -9.46 -5.53 5.23
C SER A 127 -10.10 -6.34 6.37
N MET A 128 -9.29 -6.99 7.21
CA MET A 128 -9.78 -7.70 8.41
C MET A 128 -10.34 -6.76 9.47
N VAL A 129 -9.77 -5.56 9.62
CA VAL A 129 -10.26 -4.55 10.57
C VAL A 129 -11.53 -3.89 10.07
N MET A 130 -11.68 -3.75 8.76
CA MET A 130 -12.81 -3.10 8.12
C MET A 130 -14.03 -4.01 7.87
N LEU A 131 -14.07 -5.21 8.48
CA LEU A 131 -15.16 -6.19 8.33
C LEU A 131 -16.57 -5.67 8.66
N GLY A 132 -16.69 -4.50 9.28
CA GLY A 132 -17.96 -3.83 9.58
C GLY A 132 -18.34 -2.71 8.61
N SER A 133 -17.49 -2.41 7.61
CA SER A 133 -17.74 -1.33 6.65
C SER A 133 -18.76 -1.72 5.60
N GLU A 134 -19.34 -0.70 4.91
CA GLU A 134 -20.28 -0.90 3.81
C GLU A 134 -19.69 -1.82 2.74
N PRO A 135 -20.43 -2.85 2.26
CA PRO A 135 -19.94 -3.84 1.30
C PRO A 135 -19.39 -3.24 0.01
N ILE A 136 -19.96 -2.14 -0.45
CA ILE A 136 -19.49 -1.44 -1.66
C ILE A 136 -18.12 -0.80 -1.47
N VAL A 137 -17.83 -0.25 -0.27
CA VAL A 137 -16.53 0.32 0.07
C VAL A 137 -15.47 -0.77 0.10
N MET A 138 -15.77 -1.91 0.71
CA MET A 138 -14.87 -3.07 0.72
C MET A 138 -14.58 -3.59 -0.70
N LEU A 139 -15.61 -3.66 -1.54
CA LEU A 139 -15.46 -4.09 -2.94
C LEU A 139 -14.56 -3.13 -3.73
N LEU A 140 -14.79 -1.83 -3.62
CA LEU A 140 -14.01 -0.81 -4.32
C LEU A 140 -12.55 -0.82 -3.88
N ARG A 141 -12.28 -0.94 -2.59
CA ARG A 141 -10.91 -1.04 -2.04
C ARG A 141 -10.18 -2.28 -2.58
N GLY A 142 -10.83 -3.43 -2.56
CA GLY A 142 -10.23 -4.66 -3.02
C GLY A 142 -9.97 -4.70 -4.53
N ILE A 143 -10.87 -4.17 -5.33
CA ILE A 143 -10.68 -4.10 -6.79
C ILE A 143 -9.54 -3.14 -7.14
N SER A 144 -9.41 -2.02 -6.43
CA SER A 144 -8.36 -1.04 -6.71
C SER A 144 -6.96 -1.51 -6.29
N ALA A 145 -6.86 -2.40 -5.28
CA ALA A 145 -5.59 -2.89 -4.72
C ALA A 145 -4.56 -1.74 -4.53
N MET A 146 -5.01 -0.62 -3.96
CA MET A 146 -4.27 0.64 -3.96
C MET A 146 -2.94 0.52 -3.20
N HIS A 147 -2.94 -0.16 -2.06
CA HIS A 147 -1.71 -0.35 -1.29
C HIS A 147 -0.65 -1.13 -2.06
N MET A 148 -1.06 -2.07 -2.92
CA MET A 148 -0.13 -2.74 -3.82
C MET A 148 0.56 -1.77 -4.77
N CYS A 149 -0.17 -0.78 -5.30
CA CYS A 149 0.39 0.27 -6.16
C CYS A 149 1.37 1.16 -5.40
N PHE A 150 1.02 1.55 -4.18
CA PHE A 150 1.90 2.36 -3.32
C PHE A 150 3.19 1.63 -2.98
N GLY A 151 3.09 0.35 -2.60
CA GLY A 151 4.26 -0.49 -2.33
C GLY A 151 5.18 -0.63 -3.54
N PHE A 152 4.63 -0.78 -4.74
CA PHE A 152 5.40 -0.79 -5.97
C PHE A 152 6.17 0.53 -6.17
N VAL A 153 5.49 1.66 -6.07
CA VAL A 153 6.09 2.99 -6.27
C VAL A 153 7.21 3.26 -5.28
N ILE A 154 6.96 3.01 -3.99
CA ILE A 154 7.93 3.19 -2.91
C ILE A 154 9.16 2.29 -3.12
N ALA A 155 8.92 1.00 -3.41
CA ALA A 155 10.01 0.05 -3.61
C ALA A 155 10.82 0.33 -4.88
N TRP A 156 10.17 0.83 -5.93
CA TRP A 156 10.85 1.31 -7.13
C TRP A 156 11.79 2.48 -6.80
N GLY A 157 11.29 3.48 -6.07
CA GLY A 157 12.08 4.63 -5.62
C GLY A 157 13.25 4.21 -4.71
N TYR A 158 13.00 3.30 -3.77
CA TYR A 158 14.03 2.76 -2.89
C TYR A 158 15.10 1.98 -3.67
N GLY A 159 14.71 1.15 -4.61
CA GLY A 159 15.65 0.45 -5.49
C GLY A 159 16.50 1.39 -6.34
N LYS A 160 15.94 2.50 -6.83
CA LYS A 160 16.69 3.56 -7.49
C LYS A 160 17.71 4.23 -6.55
N TYR A 161 17.31 4.52 -5.31
CA TYR A 161 18.21 5.02 -4.30
C TYR A 161 19.38 4.05 -4.04
N GLN A 162 19.09 2.76 -3.83
CA GLN A 162 20.13 1.74 -3.60
C GLN A 162 21.11 1.63 -4.78
N LYS A 163 20.62 1.76 -6.01
CA LYS A 163 21.43 1.67 -7.22
C LYS A 163 22.28 2.92 -7.45
N THR A 164 21.77 4.11 -7.18
CA THR A 164 22.39 5.38 -7.60
C THR A 164 22.99 6.19 -6.46
N GLY A 165 22.68 5.86 -5.20
CA GLY A 165 23.01 6.65 -4.01
C GLY A 165 22.20 7.96 -3.87
N LYS A 166 21.36 8.30 -4.86
CA LYS A 166 20.56 9.54 -4.87
C LYS A 166 19.24 9.31 -4.13
N ILE A 167 19.02 10.03 -3.02
CA ILE A 167 17.81 9.89 -2.18
C ILE A 167 16.54 10.43 -2.84
N LEU A 168 16.68 11.41 -3.73
CA LEU A 168 15.54 12.15 -4.31
C LEU A 168 14.47 11.26 -4.97
N PRO A 169 14.81 10.25 -5.80
CA PRO A 169 13.79 9.35 -6.36
C PRO A 169 12.96 8.63 -5.30
N PHE A 170 13.60 8.23 -4.20
CA PHE A 170 12.88 7.57 -3.10
C PHE A 170 11.92 8.54 -2.40
N VAL A 171 12.38 9.75 -2.07
CA VAL A 171 11.54 10.77 -1.44
C VAL A 171 10.34 11.12 -2.33
N LEU A 172 10.54 11.34 -3.63
CA LEU A 172 9.46 11.65 -4.55
C LEU A 172 8.45 10.49 -4.67
N CYS A 173 8.91 9.26 -4.70
CA CYS A 173 8.03 8.09 -4.73
C CYS A 173 7.23 7.94 -3.43
N PHE A 174 7.84 8.19 -2.27
CA PHE A 174 7.14 8.20 -0.99
C PHE A 174 6.06 9.28 -0.95
N LEU A 175 6.41 10.52 -1.32
CA LEU A 175 5.45 11.64 -1.36
C LEU A 175 4.28 11.35 -2.32
N LEU A 176 4.58 10.79 -3.51
CA LEU A 176 3.55 10.43 -4.48
C LEU A 176 2.59 9.38 -3.89
N SER A 177 3.11 8.32 -3.28
CA SER A 177 2.28 7.27 -2.68
C SER A 177 1.43 7.80 -1.54
N TRP A 178 2.03 8.57 -0.64
CA TRP A 178 1.33 9.20 0.47
C TRP A 178 0.22 10.15 0.01
N LEU A 179 0.51 11.07 -0.90
CA LEU A 179 -0.49 12.05 -1.38
C LEU A 179 -1.61 11.35 -2.17
N TRP A 180 -1.27 10.36 -2.99
CA TRP A 180 -2.30 9.58 -3.71
C TRP A 180 -3.23 8.87 -2.73
N HIS A 181 -2.67 8.18 -1.74
CA HIS A 181 -3.44 7.52 -0.69
C HIS A 181 -4.34 8.52 0.06
N GLY A 182 -3.75 9.59 0.59
CA GLY A 182 -4.49 10.58 1.38
C GLY A 182 -5.59 11.30 0.57
N LEU A 183 -5.35 11.60 -0.71
CA LEU A 183 -6.35 12.22 -1.58
C LEU A 183 -7.49 11.24 -1.91
N TYR A 184 -7.19 9.97 -2.06
CA TYR A 184 -8.22 8.94 -2.24
C TYR A 184 -9.14 8.88 -1.02
N ASP A 185 -8.58 8.79 0.18
CA ASP A 185 -9.38 8.73 1.40
C ASP A 185 -10.13 10.06 1.69
N PHE A 186 -9.49 11.20 1.41
CA PHE A 186 -10.09 12.51 1.59
C PHE A 186 -11.28 12.73 0.67
N GLY A 187 -11.21 12.29 -0.60
CA GLY A 187 -12.30 12.41 -1.55
C GLY A 187 -13.56 11.62 -1.15
N LEU A 188 -13.44 10.66 -0.21
CA LEU A 188 -14.56 9.91 0.37
C LEU A 188 -14.97 10.43 1.78
N SER A 189 -14.40 11.54 2.26
CA SER A 189 -14.78 12.09 3.55
C SER A 189 -16.18 12.70 3.51
N GLU A 190 -16.91 12.55 4.61
CA GLU A 190 -18.29 13.08 4.74
C GLU A 190 -18.32 14.58 4.55
N GLU A 191 -17.32 15.30 5.06
CA GLU A 191 -17.20 16.76 4.97
C GLU A 191 -17.07 17.24 3.52
N LEU A 192 -16.30 16.51 2.71
CA LEU A 192 -16.12 16.85 1.30
C LEU A 192 -17.37 16.49 0.47
N LEU A 193 -17.97 15.33 0.72
CA LEU A 193 -19.18 14.87 0.06
C LEU A 193 -20.37 15.76 0.41
N ALA A 194 -20.45 16.27 1.64
CA ALA A 194 -21.51 17.24 2.03
C ALA A 194 -21.47 18.55 1.24
N LEU A 195 -20.30 18.94 0.69
CA LEU A 195 -20.20 20.11 -0.17
C LEU A 195 -20.72 19.82 -1.58
N ASN A 196 -20.37 18.68 -2.14
CA ASN A 196 -20.83 18.24 -3.47
C ASN A 196 -20.44 16.77 -3.69
N ASP A 197 -21.43 15.93 -3.98
CA ASP A 197 -21.27 14.49 -4.28
C ASP A 197 -20.29 14.22 -5.45
N ASN A 198 -20.08 15.20 -6.34
CA ASN A 198 -19.13 15.07 -7.43
C ASN A 198 -17.68 14.90 -6.95
N PHE A 199 -17.34 15.26 -5.70
CA PHE A 199 -16.01 15.01 -5.15
C PHE A 199 -15.71 13.51 -4.99
N ALA A 200 -16.72 12.65 -4.88
CA ALA A 200 -16.53 11.20 -4.98
C ALA A 200 -15.83 10.79 -6.29
N ALA A 201 -16.02 11.55 -7.37
CA ALA A 201 -15.37 11.30 -8.65
C ALA A 201 -13.82 11.38 -8.56
N LEU A 202 -13.28 12.17 -7.62
CA LEU A 202 -11.83 12.20 -7.36
C LEU A 202 -11.35 10.82 -6.90
N SER A 203 -11.94 10.26 -5.85
CA SER A 203 -11.54 8.95 -5.33
C SER A 203 -11.80 7.83 -6.33
N ILE A 204 -12.93 7.88 -7.04
CA ILE A 204 -13.23 6.90 -8.10
C ILE A 204 -12.16 6.98 -9.20
N SER A 205 -11.78 8.17 -9.64
CA SER A 205 -10.73 8.35 -10.66
C SER A 205 -9.39 7.81 -10.18
N LEU A 206 -8.99 8.10 -8.93
CA LEU A 206 -7.76 7.59 -8.32
C LEU A 206 -7.79 6.06 -8.19
N ALA A 207 -8.95 5.47 -7.85
CA ALA A 207 -9.13 4.02 -7.80
C ALA A 207 -9.02 3.37 -9.19
N VAL A 208 -9.60 3.99 -10.24
CA VAL A 208 -9.49 3.51 -11.62
C VAL A 208 -8.04 3.55 -12.10
N ILE A 209 -7.31 4.63 -11.80
CA ILE A 209 -5.87 4.73 -12.10
C ILE A 209 -5.09 3.65 -11.37
N ALA A 210 -5.38 3.42 -10.08
CA ALA A 210 -4.75 2.36 -9.30
C ALA A 210 -5.03 0.98 -9.88
N PHE A 211 -6.26 0.70 -10.30
CA PHE A 211 -6.64 -0.56 -10.94
C PHE A 211 -5.87 -0.79 -12.25
N ALA A 212 -5.80 0.22 -13.11
CA ALA A 212 -5.01 0.14 -14.35
C ALA A 212 -3.53 -0.10 -14.05
N TYR A 213 -3.01 0.57 -13.00
CA TYR A 213 -1.63 0.43 -12.58
C TYR A 213 -1.36 -0.95 -11.94
N MET A 214 -2.31 -1.50 -11.19
CA MET A 214 -2.25 -2.88 -10.69
C MET A 214 -2.11 -3.89 -11.84
N ILE A 215 -2.90 -3.75 -12.90
CA ILE A 215 -2.78 -4.61 -14.09
C ILE A 215 -1.39 -4.47 -14.70
N TYR A 216 -0.89 -3.24 -14.82
CA TYR A 216 0.47 -2.99 -15.30
C TYR A 216 1.52 -3.70 -14.43
N ILE A 217 1.47 -3.56 -13.11
CA ILE A 217 2.39 -4.21 -12.16
C ILE A 217 2.34 -5.72 -12.32
N PHE A 218 1.13 -6.28 -12.40
CA PHE A 218 0.89 -7.71 -12.52
C PHE A 218 1.51 -8.30 -13.81
N ILE A 219 1.58 -7.51 -14.87
CA ILE A 219 2.19 -7.89 -16.16
C ILE A 219 3.69 -7.57 -16.18
N PHE A 220 4.07 -6.39 -15.68
CA PHE A 220 5.44 -5.86 -15.75
C PHE A 220 6.43 -6.69 -14.95
N ILE A 221 6.13 -6.95 -13.67
CA ILE A 221 7.08 -7.65 -12.79
C ILE A 221 7.49 -9.00 -13.38
N PRO A 222 6.57 -9.91 -13.77
CA PRO A 222 6.97 -11.20 -14.33
C PRO A 222 7.65 -11.11 -15.70
N LYS A 223 7.30 -10.10 -16.53
CA LYS A 223 7.99 -9.90 -17.81
C LYS A 223 9.41 -9.39 -17.63
N ALA A 224 9.60 -8.46 -16.70
CA ALA A 224 10.92 -7.97 -16.35
C ALA A 224 11.78 -9.08 -15.73
N ALA A 225 11.16 -9.94 -14.94
CA ALA A 225 11.78 -11.13 -14.36
C ALA A 225 12.41 -12.05 -15.41
N LYS A 226 11.71 -12.29 -16.51
CA LYS A 226 12.18 -13.16 -17.59
C LYS A 226 13.33 -12.56 -18.43
N LYS A 227 13.60 -11.26 -18.31
CA LYS A 227 14.62 -10.55 -19.13
C LYS A 227 15.98 -10.39 -18.45
N GLU A 228 16.34 -11.29 -17.51
CA GLU A 228 17.67 -11.29 -16.85
C GLU A 228 18.06 -10.00 -16.08
N VAL A 229 17.12 -9.11 -15.81
CA VAL A 229 17.37 -7.90 -15.01
C VAL A 229 17.76 -8.25 -13.55
N TYR A 230 17.77 -9.54 -13.23
CA TYR A 230 18.07 -10.09 -11.91
C TYR A 230 19.55 -10.25 -11.59
N THR A 231 20.45 -10.07 -12.56
CA THR A 231 21.83 -10.58 -12.43
C THR A 231 22.75 -9.71 -11.59
N THR A 232 22.36 -8.51 -11.24
CA THR A 232 23.26 -7.64 -10.46
C THR A 232 22.63 -7.28 -9.11
N PRO A 233 23.14 -7.84 -7.98
CA PRO A 233 22.73 -7.40 -6.65
C PRO A 233 23.01 -5.91 -6.46
N ILE A 234 22.04 -5.17 -5.91
CA ILE A 234 22.17 -3.72 -5.70
C ILE A 234 22.27 -3.33 -4.24
N ILE A 235 22.00 -4.26 -3.31
CA ILE A 235 22.24 -4.07 -1.88
C ILE A 235 23.56 -4.74 -1.53
N ARG A 236 24.49 -3.97 -1.02
CA ARG A 236 25.77 -4.41 -0.45
C ARG A 236 25.66 -4.52 1.06
#